data_dabfb5b48a41716246f137d47dfc0238
#
_entry.id   dabfb5b48a41716246f137d47dfc0238
#
_cell.length_a   1.000
_cell.length_b   1.000
_cell.length_c   1.000
_cell.angle_alpha   90.00
_cell.angle_beta   90.00
_cell.angle_gamma   90.00
#
_symmetry.space_group_name_H-M   'P 1'
#
loop_
_entity.id
_entity.type
_entity.pdbx_description
1 polymer ?
#
loop_
_entity_poly.entity_id
_entity_poly.type
_entity_poly.pdbx_seq_one_letter_code
_entity_poly.pdbx_strand_id
1 'polypeptide(L)'
;MKNNIATKRVLLLNAGHNDERLLRALKTLDCYVITTGNRPELPGHKLADKYVYGDYTDLDAMYALAVDRRVDAVCPCCNDFGVITAAYISEKLGFSGQDNYETTLTIHNKANFKAFAARLGGIRTPEAASFCDMEEALHWAAHTKETFPMIVKPVDLSAGNGIRRADGAEELSACIRDAFARSRVKKIVVEPFIQGTQHGFCTYLINRKVAAVCSNNEHSFINPYRVEVDTFPAAQVELVQADLIRQIERMADALDLTDGIFHLQYILKDGKAYILECMRRILGNLYSVPAEGLGGGFDWDYWEVRAKCGFGTQGFPPSVPQKGFWAYRALIAPQDGVYEGISIPPDIQKHVYASRMVQEAGYAVSNHKSDPLGFLFMRFDTYEEMMQIMVQRYGDITIRIRKDA
;
A
#
# COMPACT_ATOMS: atom_id res chain seq x y z
N MET A 1 -28.29 13.11 -28.87
CA MET A 1 -28.98 13.20 -27.58
C MET A 1 -27.97 12.85 -26.48
N LYS A 2 -27.49 13.83 -25.70
CA LYS A 2 -26.72 13.52 -24.51
C LYS A 2 -27.70 12.88 -23.52
N ASN A 3 -27.54 11.59 -23.28
CA ASN A 3 -28.23 10.94 -22.16
C ASN A 3 -27.90 11.75 -20.92
N ASN A 4 -28.90 12.32 -20.28
CA ASN A 4 -28.79 13.03 -19.02
C ASN A 4 -28.58 11.97 -17.92
N ILE A 5 -27.39 11.31 -17.91
CA ILE A 5 -26.97 10.43 -16.82
C ILE A 5 -26.65 11.39 -15.66
N ALA A 6 -27.42 11.29 -14.61
CA ALA A 6 -27.18 12.09 -13.41
C ALA A 6 -25.72 11.89 -12.97
N THR A 7 -25.03 13.00 -12.72
CA THR A 7 -23.63 13.00 -12.27
C THR A 7 -23.50 12.18 -10.98
N LYS A 8 -22.72 11.10 -11.02
CA LYS A 8 -22.52 10.21 -9.87
C LYS A 8 -21.82 10.95 -8.73
N ARG A 9 -22.39 10.92 -7.54
CA ARG A 9 -21.83 11.54 -6.34
C ARG A 9 -20.97 10.52 -5.61
N VAL A 10 -19.68 10.79 -5.47
CA VAL A 10 -18.73 9.83 -4.89
C VAL A 10 -18.09 10.44 -3.64
N LEU A 11 -18.11 9.68 -2.53
CA LEU A 11 -17.35 9.99 -1.33
C LEU A 11 -15.96 9.37 -1.45
N LEU A 12 -14.93 10.19 -1.56
CA LEU A 12 -13.53 9.78 -1.46
C LEU A 12 -13.06 9.92 -0.01
N LEU A 13 -12.60 8.81 0.56
CA LEU A 13 -12.13 8.74 1.94
C LEU A 13 -10.67 9.19 2.02
N ASN A 14 -10.42 10.40 2.55
CA ASN A 14 -9.15 11.11 2.55
C ASN A 14 -8.90 11.88 1.22
N ALA A 15 -7.83 12.69 1.20
CA ALA A 15 -7.37 13.40 0.00
C ALA A 15 -5.89 13.83 0.12
N GLY A 16 -5.03 12.92 0.56
CA GLY A 16 -3.59 13.13 0.61
C GLY A 16 -2.96 13.17 -0.79
N HIS A 17 -1.66 13.42 -0.84
CA HIS A 17 -0.91 13.42 -2.10
C HIS A 17 -1.01 12.09 -2.87
N ASN A 18 -1.14 10.97 -2.18
CA ASN A 18 -1.34 9.66 -2.80
C ASN A 18 -2.71 9.54 -3.47
N ASP A 19 -3.73 10.22 -2.94
CA ASP A 19 -5.12 10.10 -3.39
C ASP A 19 -5.44 11.05 -4.56
N GLU A 20 -4.57 12.00 -4.90
CA GLU A 20 -4.79 12.97 -5.99
C GLU A 20 -5.05 12.30 -7.33
N ARG A 21 -4.42 11.14 -7.60
CA ARG A 21 -4.64 10.41 -8.85
C ARG A 21 -6.03 9.77 -8.90
N LEU A 22 -6.50 9.19 -7.79
CA LEU A 22 -7.89 8.71 -7.66
C LEU A 22 -8.90 9.84 -7.89
N LEU A 23 -8.61 11.01 -7.32
CA LEU A 23 -9.46 12.18 -7.47
C LEU A 23 -9.52 12.65 -8.93
N ARG A 24 -8.38 12.67 -9.64
CA ARG A 24 -8.33 12.96 -11.08
C ARG A 24 -9.10 11.93 -11.90
N ALA A 25 -8.99 10.65 -11.59
CA ALA A 25 -9.74 9.58 -12.25
C ALA A 25 -11.25 9.76 -12.05
N LEU A 26 -11.72 10.11 -10.83
CA LEU A 26 -13.11 10.45 -10.55
C LEU A 26 -13.59 11.65 -11.39
N LYS A 27 -12.76 12.67 -11.52
CA LYS A 27 -13.10 13.84 -12.36
C LYS A 27 -13.16 13.49 -13.85
N THR A 28 -12.28 12.62 -14.34
CA THR A 28 -12.33 12.10 -15.73
C THR A 28 -13.64 11.33 -16.00
N LEU A 29 -14.24 10.74 -14.96
CA LEU A 29 -15.52 10.04 -15.01
C LEU A 29 -16.73 10.95 -14.75
N ASP A 30 -16.56 12.27 -14.79
CA ASP A 30 -17.60 13.29 -14.54
C ASP A 30 -18.31 13.13 -13.19
N CYS A 31 -17.60 12.66 -12.15
CA CYS A 31 -18.16 12.53 -10.80
C CYS A 31 -18.22 13.89 -10.08
N TYR A 32 -19.27 14.06 -9.26
CA TYR A 32 -19.27 15.05 -8.18
C TYR A 32 -18.57 14.44 -6.97
N VAL A 33 -17.38 14.95 -6.65
CA VAL A 33 -16.51 14.34 -5.63
C VAL A 33 -16.63 15.09 -4.30
N ILE A 34 -17.01 14.34 -3.28
CA ILE A 34 -16.98 14.79 -1.89
C ILE A 34 -15.77 14.10 -1.24
N THR A 35 -14.86 14.86 -0.65
CA THR A 35 -13.76 14.32 0.14
C THR A 35 -14.03 14.48 1.63
N THR A 36 -13.51 13.55 2.43
CA THR A 36 -13.54 13.63 3.90
C THR A 36 -12.16 13.30 4.46
N GLY A 37 -11.95 13.61 5.72
CA GLY A 37 -10.70 13.36 6.45
C GLY A 37 -10.59 14.33 7.65
N ASN A 38 -9.76 13.96 8.63
CA ASN A 38 -9.50 14.78 9.82
C ASN A 38 -8.29 15.72 9.65
N ARG A 39 -7.76 15.84 8.43
CA ARG A 39 -6.62 16.69 8.06
C ARG A 39 -7.02 17.64 6.93
N PRO A 40 -7.66 18.78 7.26
CA PRO A 40 -8.20 19.72 6.26
C PRO A 40 -7.14 20.38 5.38
N GLU A 41 -5.88 20.36 5.80
CA GLU A 41 -4.74 20.92 5.05
C GLU A 41 -4.31 20.06 3.86
N LEU A 42 -4.80 18.82 3.73
CA LEU A 42 -4.38 17.94 2.64
C LEU A 42 -4.75 18.49 1.26
N PRO A 43 -3.82 18.42 0.29
CA PRO A 43 -3.94 19.16 -0.97
C PRO A 43 -5.11 18.71 -1.84
N GLY A 44 -5.48 17.44 -1.81
CA GLY A 44 -6.55 16.88 -2.64
C GLY A 44 -7.93 17.43 -2.29
N HIS A 45 -8.17 17.93 -1.05
CA HIS A 45 -9.45 18.54 -0.70
C HIS A 45 -9.78 19.76 -1.57
N LYS A 46 -8.76 20.48 -2.03
CA LYS A 46 -8.93 21.66 -2.92
C LYS A 46 -9.31 21.28 -4.35
N LEU A 47 -9.11 20.02 -4.74
CA LEU A 47 -9.45 19.50 -6.08
C LEU A 47 -10.84 18.87 -6.12
N ALA A 48 -11.46 18.63 -4.96
CA ALA A 48 -12.81 18.09 -4.84
C ALA A 48 -13.88 19.18 -5.01
N ASP A 49 -15.13 18.77 -5.31
CA ASP A 49 -16.27 19.69 -5.34
C ASP A 49 -16.68 20.12 -3.94
N LYS A 50 -16.44 19.24 -2.96
CA LYS A 50 -16.76 19.52 -1.55
C LYS A 50 -15.84 18.76 -0.62
N TYR A 51 -15.41 19.42 0.44
CA TYR A 51 -14.78 18.79 1.58
C TYR A 51 -15.73 18.79 2.77
N VAL A 52 -15.74 17.69 3.53
CA VAL A 52 -16.46 17.55 4.81
C VAL A 52 -15.49 16.95 5.82
N TYR A 53 -15.27 17.67 6.90
CA TYR A 53 -14.44 17.18 8.01
C TYR A 53 -15.03 15.91 8.63
N GLY A 54 -14.18 14.93 8.91
CA GLY A 54 -14.56 13.68 9.59
C GLY A 54 -13.37 12.72 9.69
N ASP A 55 -13.41 11.82 10.66
CA ASP A 55 -12.45 10.74 10.75
C ASP A 55 -12.97 9.55 9.94
N TYR A 56 -12.32 9.26 8.81
CA TYR A 56 -12.74 8.15 7.95
C TYR A 56 -12.46 6.75 8.56
N THR A 57 -11.86 6.67 9.75
CA THR A 57 -11.77 5.42 10.52
C THR A 57 -13.00 5.16 11.40
N ASP A 58 -13.86 6.16 11.58
CA ASP A 58 -15.15 6.04 12.27
C ASP A 58 -16.22 5.57 11.26
N LEU A 59 -16.51 4.28 11.29
CA LEU A 59 -17.39 3.62 10.33
C LEU A 59 -18.81 4.19 10.34
N ASP A 60 -19.38 4.39 11.54
CA ASP A 60 -20.76 4.84 11.68
C ASP A 60 -20.92 6.34 11.33
N ALA A 61 -19.96 7.18 11.70
CA ALA A 61 -19.93 8.58 11.30
C ALA A 61 -19.82 8.71 9.77
N MET A 62 -18.99 7.89 9.13
CA MET A 62 -18.84 7.90 7.67
C MET A 62 -20.06 7.33 6.94
N TYR A 63 -20.71 6.32 7.49
CA TYR A 63 -21.99 5.85 6.98
C TYR A 63 -23.06 6.95 7.04
N ALA A 64 -23.21 7.62 8.18
CA ALA A 64 -24.14 8.74 8.35
C ALA A 64 -23.85 9.88 7.37
N LEU A 65 -22.57 10.21 7.15
CA LEU A 65 -22.13 11.20 6.17
C LEU A 65 -22.54 10.80 4.76
N ALA A 66 -22.33 9.52 4.38
CA ALA A 66 -22.68 9.01 3.05
C ALA A 66 -24.20 9.14 2.77
N VAL A 67 -25.03 8.81 3.77
CA VAL A 67 -26.48 8.96 3.71
C VAL A 67 -26.89 10.43 3.59
N ASP A 68 -26.38 11.31 4.50
CA ASP A 68 -26.68 12.75 4.51
C ASP A 68 -26.34 13.42 3.16
N ARG A 69 -25.19 13.06 2.60
CA ARG A 69 -24.70 13.62 1.32
C ARG A 69 -25.29 12.92 0.10
N ARG A 70 -26.10 11.90 0.29
CA ARG A 70 -26.75 11.13 -0.80
C ARG A 70 -25.73 10.72 -1.86
N VAL A 71 -24.66 10.04 -1.41
CA VAL A 71 -23.62 9.54 -2.32
C VAL A 71 -24.13 8.29 -3.04
N ASP A 72 -23.63 8.07 -4.25
CA ASP A 72 -23.97 6.92 -5.10
C ASP A 72 -22.87 5.85 -5.07
N ALA A 73 -21.69 6.19 -4.54
CA ALA A 73 -20.57 5.29 -4.36
C ALA A 73 -19.54 5.83 -3.35
N VAL A 74 -18.70 4.94 -2.83
CA VAL A 74 -17.55 5.31 -1.98
C VAL A 74 -16.28 4.86 -2.67
N CYS A 75 -15.32 5.77 -2.83
CA CYS A 75 -13.99 5.47 -3.30
C CYS A 75 -13.03 5.32 -2.11
N PRO A 76 -12.36 4.18 -1.94
CA PRO A 76 -11.35 4.04 -0.90
C PRO A 76 -10.15 4.92 -1.22
N CYS A 77 -9.44 5.36 -0.18
CA CYS A 77 -8.14 6.01 -0.33
C CYS A 77 -6.99 5.00 -0.39
N CYS A 78 -5.78 5.50 -0.57
CA CYS A 78 -4.57 4.69 -0.69
C CYS A 78 -4.07 4.14 0.67
N ASN A 79 -4.99 3.78 1.58
CA ASN A 79 -4.66 3.11 2.85
C ASN A 79 -5.74 2.11 3.28
N ASP A 80 -5.38 1.22 4.21
CA ASP A 80 -6.21 0.07 4.59
C ASP A 80 -7.48 0.48 5.34
N PHE A 81 -7.43 1.52 6.17
CA PHE A 81 -8.62 2.01 6.88
C PHE A 81 -9.69 2.51 5.91
N GLY A 82 -9.28 3.24 4.87
CA GLY A 82 -10.21 3.71 3.85
C GLY A 82 -10.90 2.58 3.10
N VAL A 83 -10.20 1.48 2.82
CA VAL A 83 -10.78 0.30 2.17
C VAL A 83 -11.83 -0.36 3.07
N ILE A 84 -11.51 -0.54 4.35
CA ILE A 84 -12.41 -1.13 5.35
C ILE A 84 -13.69 -0.28 5.46
N THR A 85 -13.55 1.04 5.54
CA THR A 85 -14.68 1.96 5.63
C THR A 85 -15.50 1.99 4.36
N ALA A 86 -14.86 1.97 3.18
CA ALA A 86 -15.57 1.91 1.90
C ALA A 86 -16.39 0.62 1.77
N ALA A 87 -15.84 -0.53 2.18
CA ALA A 87 -16.55 -1.80 2.19
C ALA A 87 -17.76 -1.76 3.14
N TYR A 88 -17.60 -1.27 4.35
CA TYR A 88 -18.67 -1.15 5.35
C TYR A 88 -19.85 -0.30 4.85
N ILE A 89 -19.56 0.88 4.31
CA ILE A 89 -20.59 1.78 3.80
C ILE A 89 -21.29 1.16 2.58
N SER A 90 -20.49 0.60 1.66
CA SER A 90 -21.02 0.04 0.42
C SER A 90 -21.94 -1.15 0.67
N GLU A 91 -21.58 -2.03 1.61
CA GLU A 91 -22.43 -3.16 2.00
C GLU A 91 -23.75 -2.69 2.60
N LYS A 92 -23.73 -1.70 3.51
CA LYS A 92 -24.94 -1.16 4.15
C LYS A 92 -25.86 -0.40 3.18
N LEU A 93 -25.30 0.24 2.15
CA LEU A 93 -26.07 1.03 1.18
C LEU A 93 -26.35 0.26 -0.13
N GLY A 94 -25.84 -0.97 -0.28
CA GLY A 94 -26.01 -1.79 -1.48
C GLY A 94 -25.23 -1.26 -2.68
N PHE A 95 -24.10 -0.58 -2.48
CA PHE A 95 -23.25 -0.11 -3.57
C PHE A 95 -22.41 -1.26 -4.12
N SER A 96 -22.28 -1.33 -5.43
CA SER A 96 -21.44 -2.31 -6.12
C SER A 96 -19.98 -1.87 -6.19
N GLY A 97 -19.06 -2.83 -6.38
CA GLY A 97 -17.66 -2.62 -6.68
C GLY A 97 -16.70 -2.85 -5.51
N GLN A 98 -17.15 -2.76 -4.28
CA GLN A 98 -16.35 -3.14 -3.11
C GLN A 98 -16.49 -4.63 -2.80
N ASP A 99 -15.44 -5.24 -2.23
CA ASP A 99 -15.56 -6.53 -1.57
C ASP A 99 -16.44 -6.38 -0.32
N ASN A 100 -17.08 -7.45 0.15
CA ASN A 100 -17.88 -7.35 1.38
C ASN A 100 -16.98 -7.03 2.59
N TYR A 101 -17.60 -6.54 3.67
CA TYR A 101 -16.87 -6.04 4.83
C TYR A 101 -16.01 -7.13 5.51
N GLU A 102 -16.54 -8.33 5.70
CA GLU A 102 -15.81 -9.44 6.32
C GLU A 102 -14.64 -9.93 5.45
N THR A 103 -14.82 -9.99 4.13
CA THR A 103 -13.74 -10.28 3.19
C THR A 103 -12.64 -9.23 3.26
N THR A 104 -13.02 -7.96 3.32
CA THR A 104 -12.08 -6.84 3.45
C THR A 104 -11.29 -6.94 4.75
N LEU A 105 -11.93 -7.22 5.88
CA LEU A 105 -11.26 -7.47 7.16
C LEU A 105 -10.33 -8.70 7.11
N THR A 106 -10.71 -9.74 6.38
CA THR A 106 -9.88 -10.93 6.21
C THR A 106 -8.57 -10.61 5.50
N ILE A 107 -8.61 -9.77 4.47
CA ILE A 107 -7.42 -9.43 3.68
C ILE A 107 -6.53 -8.40 4.40
N HIS A 108 -7.14 -7.34 4.96
CA HIS A 108 -6.41 -6.19 5.48
C HIS A 108 -5.96 -6.31 6.94
N ASN A 109 -6.40 -7.34 7.66
CA ASN A 109 -5.90 -7.65 9.00
C ASN A 109 -4.89 -8.79 8.95
N LYS A 110 -3.65 -8.53 9.37
CA LYS A 110 -2.54 -9.50 9.28
C LYS A 110 -2.87 -10.85 9.91
N ALA A 111 -3.50 -10.87 11.08
CA ALA A 111 -3.86 -12.12 11.76
C ALA A 111 -4.97 -12.88 11.04
N ASN A 112 -6.00 -12.16 10.56
CA ASN A 112 -7.10 -12.77 9.83
C ASN A 112 -6.61 -13.34 8.49
N PHE A 113 -5.76 -12.62 7.77
CA PHE A 113 -5.15 -13.09 6.53
C PHE A 113 -4.35 -14.38 6.74
N LYS A 114 -3.50 -14.44 7.77
CA LYS A 114 -2.71 -15.64 8.09
C LYS A 114 -3.60 -16.83 8.43
N ALA A 115 -4.62 -16.63 9.26
CA ALA A 115 -5.59 -17.67 9.58
C ALA A 115 -6.38 -18.15 8.35
N PHE A 116 -6.79 -17.22 7.48
CA PHE A 116 -7.44 -17.56 6.21
C PHE A 116 -6.52 -18.37 5.29
N ALA A 117 -5.28 -17.92 5.08
CA ALA A 117 -4.30 -18.58 4.23
C ALA A 117 -4.00 -20.02 4.70
N ALA A 118 -3.83 -20.21 6.02
CA ALA A 118 -3.62 -21.52 6.62
C ALA A 118 -4.83 -22.46 6.40
N ARG A 119 -6.06 -21.96 6.60
CA ARG A 119 -7.30 -22.73 6.39
C ARG A 119 -7.54 -23.06 4.92
N LEU A 120 -7.31 -22.11 4.00
CA LEU A 120 -7.49 -22.33 2.57
C LEU A 120 -6.49 -23.35 2.02
N GLY A 121 -5.27 -23.33 2.55
CA GLY A 121 -4.16 -24.16 2.07
C GLY A 121 -3.66 -23.75 0.69
N GLY A 122 -2.43 -24.10 0.36
CA GLY A 122 -1.82 -23.76 -0.92
C GLY A 122 -1.43 -22.28 -1.09
N ILE A 123 -1.56 -21.46 -0.05
CA ILE A 123 -1.05 -20.11 0.03
C ILE A 123 0.23 -20.14 0.87
N ARG A 124 1.34 -19.77 0.25
CA ARG A 124 2.65 -19.80 0.93
C ARG A 124 2.88 -18.51 1.70
N THR A 125 2.68 -18.56 3.02
CA THR A 125 2.97 -17.48 3.96
C THR A 125 3.90 -18.00 5.06
N PRO A 126 4.67 -17.15 5.76
CA PRO A 126 5.28 -17.55 7.04
C PRO A 126 4.19 -18.02 8.01
N GLU A 127 4.44 -19.12 8.70
CA GLU A 127 3.56 -19.54 9.79
C GLU A 127 3.55 -18.48 10.89
N ALA A 128 2.37 -18.19 11.44
CA ALA A 128 2.23 -17.08 12.36
C ALA A 128 1.44 -17.49 13.59
N ALA A 129 1.97 -17.17 14.78
CA ALA A 129 1.22 -17.18 16.02
C ALA A 129 0.58 -15.80 16.24
N SER A 130 -0.66 -15.77 16.71
CA SER A 130 -1.40 -14.53 16.95
C SER A 130 -1.90 -14.47 18.37
N PHE A 131 -1.70 -13.34 19.05
CA PHE A 131 -2.04 -13.16 20.46
C PHE A 131 -2.85 -11.89 20.69
N CYS A 132 -3.89 -12.01 21.55
CA CYS A 132 -4.69 -10.90 22.06
C CYS A 132 -4.37 -10.61 23.54
N ASP A 133 -3.64 -11.50 24.17
CA ASP A 133 -3.20 -11.39 25.57
C ASP A 133 -1.68 -11.37 25.64
N MET A 134 -1.12 -10.41 26.38
CA MET A 134 0.32 -10.22 26.47
C MET A 134 1.00 -11.31 27.30
N GLU A 135 0.38 -11.78 28.37
CA GLU A 135 0.95 -12.81 29.23
C GLU A 135 0.96 -14.16 28.51
N GLU A 136 -0.08 -14.47 27.74
CA GLU A 136 -0.11 -15.63 26.87
C GLU A 136 1.03 -15.59 25.83
N ALA A 137 1.23 -14.43 25.18
CA ALA A 137 2.31 -14.25 24.22
C ALA A 137 3.71 -14.40 24.84
N LEU A 138 3.92 -13.87 26.05
CA LEU A 138 5.19 -13.98 26.78
C LEU A 138 5.43 -15.41 27.26
N HIS A 139 4.39 -16.09 27.72
CA HIS A 139 4.49 -17.51 28.09
C HIS A 139 4.85 -18.36 26.86
N TRP A 140 4.20 -18.14 25.73
CA TRP A 140 4.53 -18.82 24.48
C TRP A 140 6.00 -18.53 24.06
N ALA A 141 6.45 -17.27 24.14
CA ALA A 141 7.82 -16.88 23.79
C ALA A 141 8.88 -17.57 24.64
N ALA A 142 8.58 -17.81 25.94
CA ALA A 142 9.49 -18.50 26.86
C ALA A 142 9.60 -20.01 26.58
N HIS A 143 8.65 -20.61 25.89
CA HIS A 143 8.57 -22.06 25.67
C HIS A 143 8.60 -22.43 24.18
N THR A 144 8.63 -21.45 23.26
CA THR A 144 8.66 -21.72 21.83
C THR A 144 9.90 -22.48 21.42
N LYS A 145 9.72 -23.44 20.49
CA LYS A 145 10.81 -24.18 19.84
C LYS A 145 11.12 -23.62 18.45
N GLU A 146 10.47 -22.52 18.08
CA GLU A 146 10.67 -21.87 16.79
C GLU A 146 12.12 -21.36 16.66
N THR A 147 12.58 -21.36 15.42
CA THR A 147 13.94 -20.88 15.11
C THR A 147 13.97 -19.36 14.98
N PHE A 148 15.02 -18.75 15.53
CA PHE A 148 15.29 -17.33 15.34
C PHE A 148 16.04 -17.09 14.01
N PRO A 149 15.95 -15.87 13.45
CA PRO A 149 15.23 -14.72 14.00
C PRO A 149 13.72 -14.76 13.76
N MET A 150 12.98 -14.02 14.60
CA MET A 150 11.51 -13.86 14.49
C MET A 150 11.13 -12.41 14.28
N ILE A 151 9.93 -12.19 13.70
CA ILE A 151 9.33 -10.87 13.51
C ILE A 151 8.07 -10.76 14.36
N VAL A 152 7.94 -9.65 15.08
CA VAL A 152 6.74 -9.28 15.85
C VAL A 152 6.10 -8.06 15.20
N LYS A 153 4.78 -8.13 14.95
CA LYS A 153 4.01 -7.09 14.25
C LYS A 153 2.68 -6.79 14.96
N PRO A 154 2.35 -5.53 15.27
CA PRO A 154 0.97 -5.15 15.53
C PRO A 154 0.09 -5.43 14.30
N VAL A 155 -1.16 -5.90 14.52
CA VAL A 155 -2.04 -6.27 13.39
C VAL A 155 -2.69 -5.07 12.71
N ASP A 156 -2.74 -3.94 13.38
CA ASP A 156 -3.49 -2.72 13.07
C ASP A 156 -2.61 -1.52 12.75
N LEU A 157 -1.33 -1.71 12.48
CA LEU A 157 -0.41 -0.67 12.03
C LEU A 157 0.12 -0.99 10.64
N SER A 158 0.40 0.07 9.86
CA SER A 158 0.91 0.01 8.49
C SER A 158 2.27 0.70 8.36
N ALA A 159 2.87 0.67 7.16
CA ALA A 159 4.13 1.32 6.82
C ALA A 159 5.31 0.95 7.73
N GLY A 160 5.39 -0.30 8.17
CA GLY A 160 6.47 -0.80 9.01
C GLY A 160 6.42 -0.34 10.48
N ASN A 161 5.37 0.39 10.88
CA ASN A 161 5.26 0.88 12.25
C ASN A 161 5.08 -0.26 13.26
N GLY A 162 5.91 -0.26 14.30
CA GLY A 162 5.86 -1.24 15.37
C GLY A 162 6.37 -2.64 15.01
N ILE A 163 6.89 -2.84 13.80
CA ILE A 163 7.53 -4.11 13.42
C ILE A 163 8.90 -4.17 14.05
N ARG A 164 9.21 -5.29 14.69
CA ARG A 164 10.51 -5.57 15.28
C ARG A 164 10.97 -6.99 15.00
N ARG A 165 12.29 -7.13 14.79
CA ARG A 165 12.96 -8.40 14.69
C ARG A 165 13.56 -8.74 16.05
N ALA A 166 13.45 -10.00 16.42
CA ALA A 166 14.09 -10.60 17.59
C ALA A 166 15.06 -11.69 17.12
N ASP A 167 16.31 -11.60 17.53
CA ASP A 167 17.35 -12.57 17.20
C ASP A 167 17.52 -13.65 18.29
N GLY A 168 16.76 -13.53 19.40
CA GLY A 168 16.74 -14.48 20.51
C GLY A 168 15.52 -14.32 21.41
N ALA A 169 15.34 -15.25 22.35
CA ALA A 169 14.14 -15.32 23.21
C ALA A 169 13.98 -14.10 24.13
N GLU A 170 15.09 -13.53 24.60
CA GLU A 170 15.08 -12.34 25.46
C GLU A 170 14.59 -11.11 24.69
N GLU A 171 15.10 -10.91 23.47
CA GLU A 171 14.64 -9.84 22.56
C GLU A 171 13.19 -10.04 22.14
N LEU A 172 12.75 -11.30 21.94
CA LEU A 172 11.38 -11.61 21.56
C LEU A 172 10.38 -11.09 22.59
N SER A 173 10.66 -11.30 23.88
CA SER A 173 9.83 -10.79 24.97
C SER A 173 9.74 -9.27 24.97
N ALA A 174 10.85 -8.57 24.72
CA ALA A 174 10.84 -7.11 24.60
C ALA A 174 10.06 -6.61 23.37
N CYS A 175 10.21 -7.29 22.23
CA CYS A 175 9.46 -6.98 20.99
C CYS A 175 7.96 -7.18 21.18
N ILE A 176 7.53 -8.25 21.88
CA ILE A 176 6.12 -8.51 22.20
C ILE A 176 5.53 -7.36 23.03
N ARG A 177 6.21 -6.95 24.12
CA ARG A 177 5.75 -5.84 24.96
C ARG A 177 5.61 -4.53 24.17
N ASP A 178 6.60 -4.19 23.34
CA ASP A 178 6.56 -2.99 22.49
C ASP A 178 5.39 -3.06 21.48
N ALA A 179 5.19 -4.20 20.83
CA ALA A 179 4.11 -4.37 19.86
C ALA A 179 2.71 -4.26 20.50
N PHE A 180 2.49 -4.83 21.69
CA PHE A 180 1.25 -4.66 22.44
C PHE A 180 1.03 -3.22 22.90
N ALA A 181 2.10 -2.52 23.29
CA ALA A 181 2.01 -1.10 23.68
C ALA A 181 1.53 -0.24 22.51
N ARG A 182 1.99 -0.51 21.29
CA ARG A 182 1.67 0.25 20.06
C ARG A 182 0.34 -0.14 19.42
N SER A 183 -0.05 -1.42 19.49
CA SER A 183 -1.31 -1.90 18.91
C SER A 183 -2.50 -1.23 19.61
N ARG A 184 -3.39 -0.64 18.81
CA ARG A 184 -4.64 -0.02 19.29
C ARG A 184 -5.64 -1.08 19.74
N VAL A 185 -5.72 -2.20 19.00
CA VAL A 185 -6.64 -3.30 19.29
C VAL A 185 -6.02 -4.38 20.20
N LYS A 186 -4.79 -4.14 20.71
CA LYS A 186 -4.07 -5.04 21.61
C LYS A 186 -3.96 -6.45 21.04
N LYS A 187 -3.59 -6.53 19.75
CA LYS A 187 -3.38 -7.78 19.06
C LYS A 187 -2.09 -7.74 18.23
N ILE A 188 -1.31 -8.81 18.30
CA ILE A 188 -0.03 -8.95 17.61
C ILE A 188 0.04 -10.25 16.82
N VAL A 189 0.98 -10.29 15.88
CA VAL A 189 1.42 -11.51 15.16
C VAL A 189 2.91 -11.69 15.37
N VAL A 190 3.33 -12.93 15.62
CA VAL A 190 4.72 -13.36 15.69
C VAL A 190 4.95 -14.41 14.61
N GLU A 191 5.98 -14.24 13.77
CA GLU A 191 6.27 -15.13 12.64
C GLU A 191 7.78 -15.30 12.45
N PRO A 192 8.27 -16.40 11.83
CA PRO A 192 9.66 -16.53 11.45
C PRO A 192 10.08 -15.40 10.50
N PHE A 193 11.29 -14.87 10.69
CA PHE A 193 11.89 -13.95 9.75
C PHE A 193 12.38 -14.71 8.52
N ILE A 194 11.80 -14.43 7.36
CA ILE A 194 12.23 -15.02 6.11
C ILE A 194 13.36 -14.17 5.53
N GLN A 195 14.56 -14.72 5.47
CA GLN A 195 15.70 -14.07 4.83
C GLN A 195 15.63 -14.27 3.32
N GLY A 196 15.54 -13.17 2.57
CA GLY A 196 15.44 -13.16 1.11
C GLY A 196 15.33 -11.73 0.59
N THR A 197 14.96 -11.57 -0.67
CA THR A 197 14.70 -10.25 -1.27
C THR A 197 13.21 -9.92 -1.21
N GLN A 198 12.89 -8.66 -0.92
CA GLN A 198 11.50 -8.20 -0.80
C GLN A 198 11.00 -7.65 -2.12
N HIS A 199 9.76 -7.99 -2.45
CA HIS A 199 9.13 -7.66 -3.71
C HIS A 199 7.66 -7.33 -3.53
N GLY A 200 7.13 -6.51 -4.46
CA GLY A 200 5.72 -6.30 -4.68
C GLY A 200 5.23 -7.01 -5.94
N PHE A 201 4.00 -7.48 -5.91
CA PHE A 201 3.30 -8.07 -7.04
C PHE A 201 1.88 -7.53 -7.10
N CYS A 202 1.69 -6.51 -7.92
CA CYS A 202 0.41 -5.85 -8.11
C CYS A 202 -0.30 -6.47 -9.31
N THR A 203 -1.55 -6.87 -9.12
CA THR A 203 -2.39 -7.43 -10.18
C THR A 203 -3.70 -6.66 -10.28
N TYR A 204 -4.36 -6.79 -11.42
CA TYR A 204 -5.73 -6.36 -11.59
C TYR A 204 -6.61 -7.58 -11.86
N LEU A 205 -7.64 -7.76 -11.07
CA LEU A 205 -8.59 -8.86 -11.21
C LEU A 205 -9.77 -8.45 -12.07
N ILE A 206 -10.15 -9.32 -13.01
CA ILE A 206 -11.41 -9.28 -13.75
C ILE A 206 -12.07 -10.64 -13.58
N ASN A 207 -13.29 -10.66 -13.06
CA ASN A 207 -14.01 -11.91 -12.79
C ASN A 207 -13.15 -12.93 -12.01
N ARG A 208 -12.41 -12.45 -11.00
CA ARG A 208 -11.51 -13.24 -10.14
C ARG A 208 -10.30 -13.85 -10.85
N LYS A 209 -10.00 -13.42 -12.08
CA LYS A 209 -8.82 -13.83 -12.84
C LYS A 209 -7.86 -12.65 -13.00
N VAL A 210 -6.58 -12.95 -12.98
CA VAL A 210 -5.52 -11.93 -13.16
C VAL A 210 -5.49 -11.49 -14.62
N ALA A 211 -5.84 -10.23 -14.86
CA ALA A 211 -5.88 -9.62 -16.19
C ALA A 211 -4.68 -8.71 -16.48
N ALA A 212 -4.05 -8.17 -15.44
CA ALA A 212 -2.83 -7.35 -15.57
C ALA A 212 -1.90 -7.61 -14.39
N VAL A 213 -0.59 -7.43 -14.62
CA VAL A 213 0.47 -7.62 -13.61
C VAL A 213 1.43 -6.43 -13.67
N CYS A 214 1.88 -5.97 -12.51
CA CYS A 214 3.03 -5.10 -12.33
C CYS A 214 3.85 -5.63 -11.16
N SER A 215 5.15 -5.78 -11.33
CA SER A 215 6.04 -6.30 -10.30
C SER A 215 7.18 -5.34 -10.00
N ASN A 216 7.65 -5.31 -8.76
CA ASN A 216 8.73 -4.43 -8.31
C ASN A 216 9.60 -5.09 -7.26
N ASN A 217 10.86 -4.66 -7.18
CA ASN A 217 11.69 -4.91 -6.01
C ASN A 217 11.45 -3.78 -4.99
N GLU A 218 11.40 -4.12 -3.73
CA GLU A 218 11.23 -3.19 -2.62
C GLU A 218 12.53 -3.06 -1.83
N HIS A 219 12.99 -1.82 -1.66
CA HIS A 219 14.25 -1.53 -0.95
C HIS A 219 14.01 -0.56 0.20
N SER A 220 14.65 -0.86 1.33
CA SER A 220 14.58 -0.09 2.58
C SER A 220 15.99 0.22 3.06
N PHE A 221 16.28 1.47 3.40
CA PHE A 221 17.62 1.93 3.78
C PHE A 221 17.67 2.57 5.16
N ILE A 222 16.69 3.40 5.50
CA ILE A 222 16.63 4.12 6.80
C ILE A 222 15.80 3.33 7.82
N ASN A 223 14.63 2.85 7.39
CA ASN A 223 13.78 1.98 8.19
C ASN A 223 13.65 0.63 7.49
N PRO A 224 14.19 -0.49 8.02
CA PRO A 224 14.23 -1.77 7.35
C PRO A 224 12.86 -2.40 7.07
N TYR A 225 11.79 -1.82 7.61
CA TYR A 225 10.41 -2.29 7.44
C TYR A 225 9.53 -1.34 6.63
N ARG A 226 10.14 -0.31 6.02
CA ARG A 226 9.44 0.66 5.19
C ARG A 226 10.08 0.72 3.82
N VAL A 227 9.29 0.55 2.80
CA VAL A 227 9.76 0.69 1.42
C VAL A 227 10.05 2.16 1.13
N GLU A 228 11.28 2.45 0.72
CA GLU A 228 11.75 3.78 0.34
C GLU A 228 12.00 3.90 -1.15
N VAL A 229 12.37 2.78 -1.78
CA VAL A 229 12.64 2.70 -3.22
C VAL A 229 11.97 1.47 -3.79
N ASP A 230 11.23 1.65 -4.87
CA ASP A 230 10.78 0.56 -5.73
C ASP A 230 11.47 0.64 -7.07
N THR A 231 11.90 -0.52 -7.58
CA THR A 231 12.48 -0.67 -8.91
C THR A 231 11.66 -1.67 -9.72
N PHE A 232 11.28 -1.31 -10.96
CA PHE A 232 10.37 -2.06 -11.81
C PHE A 232 11.05 -2.46 -13.14
N PRO A 233 10.85 -3.70 -13.61
CA PRO A 233 10.14 -4.83 -12.98
C PRO A 233 10.95 -5.50 -11.86
N ALA A 234 10.30 -6.39 -11.10
CA ALA A 234 10.97 -7.19 -10.07
C ALA A 234 12.00 -8.15 -10.69
N ALA A 235 13.12 -8.33 -9.99
CA ALA A 235 14.09 -9.38 -10.34
C ALA A 235 13.49 -10.76 -10.17
N GLN A 236 13.82 -11.68 -11.08
CA GLN A 236 13.45 -13.10 -10.98
C GLN A 236 11.94 -13.36 -10.82
N VAL A 237 11.11 -12.40 -11.21
CA VAL A 237 9.64 -12.56 -11.13
C VAL A 237 9.16 -13.75 -11.94
N GLU A 238 9.81 -14.06 -13.05
CA GLU A 238 9.51 -15.20 -13.91
C GLU A 238 9.55 -16.55 -13.18
N LEU A 239 10.36 -16.69 -12.12
CA LEU A 239 10.43 -17.90 -11.31
C LEU A 239 9.16 -18.15 -10.48
N VAL A 240 8.44 -17.09 -10.11
CA VAL A 240 7.33 -17.16 -9.14
C VAL A 240 6.01 -16.62 -9.68
N GLN A 241 6.00 -15.89 -10.79
CA GLN A 241 4.81 -15.22 -11.32
C GLN A 241 3.62 -16.18 -11.51
N ALA A 242 3.84 -17.31 -12.16
CA ALA A 242 2.78 -18.29 -12.41
C ALA A 242 2.22 -18.87 -11.09
N ASP A 243 3.07 -19.06 -10.09
CA ASP A 243 2.67 -19.53 -8.77
C ASP A 243 1.89 -18.45 -7.98
N LEU A 244 2.35 -17.20 -8.02
CA LEU A 244 1.67 -16.08 -7.42
C LEU A 244 0.27 -15.86 -8.02
N ILE A 245 0.16 -15.92 -9.36
CA ILE A 245 -1.14 -15.82 -10.05
C ILE A 245 -2.10 -16.92 -9.57
N ARG A 246 -1.65 -18.19 -9.51
CA ARG A 246 -2.49 -19.28 -9.00
C ARG A 246 -2.95 -19.05 -7.57
N GLN A 247 -2.06 -18.57 -6.69
CA GLN A 247 -2.40 -18.27 -5.30
C GLN A 247 -3.40 -17.13 -5.20
N ILE A 248 -3.23 -16.05 -5.99
CA ILE A 248 -4.15 -14.90 -6.05
C ILE A 248 -5.54 -15.35 -6.52
N GLU A 249 -5.61 -16.07 -7.65
CA GLU A 249 -6.89 -16.53 -8.19
C GLU A 249 -7.62 -17.48 -7.23
N ARG A 250 -6.86 -18.35 -6.54
CA ARG A 250 -7.41 -19.22 -5.50
C ARG A 250 -8.00 -18.43 -4.33
N MET A 251 -7.32 -17.37 -3.88
CA MET A 251 -7.85 -16.47 -2.85
C MET A 251 -9.06 -15.68 -3.37
N ALA A 252 -9.00 -15.22 -4.61
CA ALA A 252 -10.08 -14.46 -5.23
C ALA A 252 -11.37 -15.30 -5.36
N ASP A 253 -11.24 -16.54 -5.76
CA ASP A 253 -12.37 -17.48 -5.84
C ASP A 253 -12.93 -17.81 -4.44
N ALA A 254 -12.08 -18.07 -3.45
CA ALA A 254 -12.48 -18.44 -2.09
C ALA A 254 -13.15 -17.29 -1.31
N LEU A 255 -12.81 -16.04 -1.62
CA LEU A 255 -13.33 -14.85 -0.96
C LEU A 255 -14.37 -14.11 -1.81
N ASP A 256 -14.74 -14.63 -2.97
CA ASP A 256 -15.68 -14.04 -3.94
C ASP A 256 -15.32 -12.58 -4.25
N LEU A 257 -14.04 -12.32 -4.57
CA LEU A 257 -13.53 -10.96 -4.76
C LEU A 257 -14.13 -10.30 -5.99
N THR A 258 -14.43 -9.02 -5.84
CA THR A 258 -14.84 -8.12 -6.93
C THR A 258 -13.66 -7.78 -7.84
N ASP A 259 -13.94 -7.17 -9.00
CA ASP A 259 -12.89 -6.64 -9.88
C ASP A 259 -12.07 -5.55 -9.18
N GLY A 260 -10.85 -5.31 -9.65
CA GLY A 260 -9.95 -4.30 -9.14
C GLY A 260 -8.59 -4.84 -8.70
N ILE A 261 -7.80 -3.99 -8.09
CA ILE A 261 -6.43 -4.30 -7.69
C ILE A 261 -6.38 -5.38 -6.61
N PHE A 262 -5.43 -6.31 -6.77
CA PHE A 262 -4.96 -7.21 -5.73
C PHE A 262 -3.44 -7.13 -5.69
N HIS A 263 -2.90 -6.60 -4.62
CA HIS A 263 -1.47 -6.46 -4.42
C HIS A 263 -0.97 -7.38 -3.31
N LEU A 264 0.18 -8.00 -3.54
CA LEU A 264 0.90 -8.74 -2.52
C LEU A 264 2.28 -8.12 -2.28
N GLN A 265 2.73 -8.18 -1.02
CA GLN A 265 4.16 -8.12 -0.69
C GLN A 265 4.66 -9.53 -0.39
N TYR A 266 5.84 -9.89 -0.91
CA TYR A 266 6.41 -11.21 -0.68
C TYR A 266 7.93 -11.15 -0.53
N ILE A 267 8.46 -12.17 0.14
CA ILE A 267 9.90 -12.45 0.15
C ILE A 267 10.20 -13.56 -0.85
N LEU A 268 11.14 -13.32 -1.75
CA LEU A 268 11.70 -14.35 -2.62
C LEU A 268 12.86 -15.03 -1.91
N LYS A 269 12.72 -16.32 -1.65
CA LYS A 269 13.74 -17.18 -1.04
C LYS A 269 13.78 -18.53 -1.75
N ASP A 270 14.96 -18.94 -2.19
CA ASP A 270 15.20 -20.25 -2.84
C ASP A 270 14.19 -20.56 -3.98
N GLY A 271 13.92 -19.54 -4.83
CA GLY A 271 12.98 -19.64 -5.96
C GLY A 271 11.51 -19.77 -5.54
N LYS A 272 11.16 -19.46 -4.31
CA LYS A 272 9.78 -19.51 -3.79
C LYS A 272 9.37 -18.15 -3.21
N ALA A 273 8.14 -17.73 -3.51
CA ALA A 273 7.55 -16.53 -2.94
C ALA A 273 6.82 -16.85 -1.63
N TYR A 274 7.14 -16.13 -0.56
CA TYR A 274 6.47 -16.18 0.74
C TYR A 274 5.68 -14.90 0.93
N ILE A 275 4.35 -14.97 0.85
CA ILE A 275 3.46 -13.81 0.93
C ILE A 275 3.45 -13.26 2.35
N LEU A 276 3.80 -11.98 2.50
CA LEU A 276 3.80 -11.28 3.80
C LEU A 276 2.42 -10.71 4.12
N GLU A 277 1.85 -9.97 3.17
CA GLU A 277 0.54 -9.32 3.29
C GLU A 277 -0.10 -9.12 1.92
N CYS A 278 -1.41 -8.88 1.92
CA CYS A 278 -2.23 -8.59 0.75
C CYS A 278 -2.99 -7.28 0.93
N MET A 279 -3.29 -6.60 -0.17
CA MET A 279 -4.05 -5.35 -0.18
C MET A 279 -4.98 -5.29 -1.40
N ARG A 280 -6.17 -4.72 -1.19
CA ARG A 280 -7.21 -4.54 -2.22
C ARG A 280 -7.43 -3.06 -2.53
N ARG A 281 -6.35 -2.34 -2.85
CA ARG A 281 -6.35 -0.90 -3.09
C ARG A 281 -5.13 -0.44 -3.89
N ILE A 282 -5.20 0.76 -4.42
CA ILE A 282 -4.01 1.46 -4.91
C ILE A 282 -3.00 1.62 -3.77
N LEU A 283 -1.75 1.41 -4.09
CA LEU A 283 -0.67 1.53 -3.13
C LEU A 283 -0.31 3.00 -2.88
N GLY A 284 0.20 3.26 -1.67
CA GLY A 284 0.76 4.56 -1.31
C GLY A 284 2.04 4.90 -2.10
N ASN A 285 2.68 5.99 -1.72
CA ASN A 285 3.93 6.48 -2.32
C ASN A 285 3.84 6.76 -3.83
N LEU A 286 2.63 7.00 -4.36
CA LEU A 286 2.41 7.22 -5.79
C LEU A 286 2.95 6.06 -6.66
N TYR A 287 2.83 4.84 -6.15
CA TYR A 287 3.25 3.60 -6.82
C TYR A 287 2.74 3.49 -8.27
N SER A 288 1.52 3.95 -8.52
CA SER A 288 0.91 3.90 -9.84
C SER A 288 1.65 4.72 -10.90
N VAL A 289 2.47 5.70 -10.52
CA VAL A 289 3.24 6.52 -11.47
C VAL A 289 4.27 5.70 -12.26
N PRO A 290 5.24 4.99 -11.63
CA PRO A 290 6.15 4.12 -12.37
C PRO A 290 5.45 2.88 -12.94
N ALA A 291 4.39 2.37 -12.28
CA ALA A 291 3.61 1.24 -12.78
C ALA A 291 2.87 1.58 -14.09
N GLU A 292 2.37 2.82 -14.24
CA GLU A 292 1.80 3.34 -15.48
C GLU A 292 2.86 3.39 -16.59
N GLY A 293 4.04 3.90 -16.27
CA GLY A 293 5.17 3.94 -17.21
C GLY A 293 5.56 2.55 -17.70
N LEU A 294 5.73 1.59 -16.79
CA LEU A 294 6.01 0.18 -17.11
C LEU A 294 4.90 -0.43 -17.98
N GLY A 295 3.65 -0.14 -17.68
CA GLY A 295 2.47 -0.60 -18.40
C GLY A 295 2.21 0.15 -19.72
N GLY A 296 3.13 0.99 -20.19
CA GLY A 296 2.99 1.73 -21.45
C GLY A 296 1.83 2.71 -21.46
N GLY A 297 1.49 3.31 -20.33
CA GLY A 297 0.40 4.25 -20.14
C GLY A 297 -0.89 3.63 -19.59
N PHE A 298 -0.81 2.42 -19.06
CA PHE A 298 -1.97 1.79 -18.40
C PHE A 298 -2.28 2.50 -17.08
N ASP A 299 -3.43 3.18 -17.01
CA ASP A 299 -3.85 3.97 -15.84
C ASP A 299 -4.51 3.07 -14.78
N TRP A 300 -3.72 2.61 -13.81
CA TRP A 300 -4.14 1.79 -12.69
C TRP A 300 -5.20 2.48 -11.82
N ASP A 301 -5.05 3.79 -11.59
CA ASP A 301 -5.95 4.58 -10.75
C ASP A 301 -7.32 4.71 -11.40
N TYR A 302 -7.37 4.96 -12.71
CA TYR A 302 -8.61 5.06 -13.47
C TYR A 302 -9.42 3.75 -13.43
N TRP A 303 -8.77 2.62 -13.68
CA TRP A 303 -9.45 1.33 -13.67
C TRP A 303 -9.89 0.93 -12.27
N GLU A 304 -9.10 1.23 -11.23
CA GLU A 304 -9.49 0.98 -9.85
C GLU A 304 -10.72 1.79 -9.45
N VAL A 305 -10.75 3.08 -9.77
CA VAL A 305 -11.93 3.93 -9.53
C VAL A 305 -13.16 3.39 -10.28
N ARG A 306 -12.99 2.94 -11.52
CA ARG A 306 -14.10 2.34 -12.28
C ARG A 306 -14.67 1.11 -11.57
N ALA A 307 -13.81 0.20 -11.13
CA ALA A 307 -14.22 -1.00 -10.42
C ALA A 307 -14.88 -0.64 -9.09
N LYS A 308 -14.18 0.10 -8.24
CA LYS A 308 -14.59 0.35 -6.84
C LYS A 308 -15.78 1.30 -6.69
N CYS A 309 -16.02 2.15 -7.67
CA CYS A 309 -17.19 3.05 -7.70
C CYS A 309 -18.35 2.53 -8.58
N GLY A 310 -18.33 1.27 -8.97
CA GLY A 310 -19.43 0.62 -9.67
C GLY A 310 -19.66 1.12 -11.10
N PHE A 311 -18.62 1.59 -11.81
CA PHE A 311 -18.69 1.88 -13.24
C PHE A 311 -18.44 0.63 -14.09
N GLY A 312 -17.94 -0.44 -13.48
CA GLY A 312 -17.58 -1.68 -14.14
C GLY A 312 -16.28 -1.58 -14.94
N THR A 313 -15.86 -2.73 -15.44
CA THR A 313 -14.56 -2.93 -16.11
C THR A 313 -14.66 -3.15 -17.62
N GLN A 314 -15.80 -2.81 -18.21
CA GLN A 314 -15.99 -2.89 -19.67
C GLN A 314 -14.96 -2.03 -20.39
N GLY A 315 -14.30 -2.63 -21.40
CA GLY A 315 -13.23 -1.99 -22.16
C GLY A 315 -11.87 -2.08 -21.51
N PHE A 316 -11.71 -2.86 -20.42
CA PHE A 316 -10.40 -3.19 -19.89
C PHE A 316 -9.52 -3.79 -20.99
N PRO A 317 -8.26 -3.34 -21.16
CA PRO A 317 -7.43 -3.80 -22.26
C PRO A 317 -7.14 -5.31 -22.14
N PRO A 318 -7.06 -6.05 -23.26
CA PRO A 318 -6.84 -7.51 -23.24
C PRO A 318 -5.45 -7.89 -22.72
N SER A 319 -4.51 -6.96 -22.77
CA SER A 319 -3.15 -7.12 -22.21
C SER A 319 -2.57 -5.77 -21.84
N VAL A 320 -1.74 -5.75 -20.81
CA VAL A 320 -0.96 -4.58 -20.38
C VAL A 320 0.50 -4.89 -20.65
N PRO A 321 1.16 -4.18 -21.59
CA PRO A 321 2.57 -4.41 -21.86
C PRO A 321 3.44 -4.00 -20.66
N GLN A 322 4.64 -4.61 -20.58
CA GLN A 322 5.66 -4.14 -19.63
C GLN A 322 6.89 -3.71 -20.45
N LYS A 323 7.29 -2.43 -20.32
CA LYS A 323 8.37 -1.84 -21.11
C LYS A 323 9.26 -0.93 -20.28
N GLY A 324 10.56 -1.09 -20.44
CA GLY A 324 11.59 -0.26 -19.82
C GLY A 324 11.80 -0.58 -18.34
N PHE A 325 12.61 0.24 -17.72
CA PHE A 325 12.98 0.13 -16.31
C PHE A 325 12.61 1.42 -15.61
N TRP A 326 11.83 1.31 -14.55
CA TRP A 326 11.24 2.43 -13.86
C TRP A 326 11.50 2.34 -12.37
N ALA A 327 11.55 3.47 -11.71
CA ALA A 327 11.70 3.47 -10.27
C ALA A 327 11.01 4.67 -9.65
N TYR A 328 10.62 4.54 -8.38
CA TYR A 328 10.43 5.70 -7.53
C TYR A 328 11.36 5.65 -6.31
N ARG A 329 11.65 6.82 -5.76
CA ARG A 329 12.34 7.01 -4.51
C ARG A 329 11.56 7.96 -3.62
N ALA A 330 11.16 7.51 -2.45
CA ALA A 330 10.69 8.38 -1.38
C ALA A 330 11.89 9.15 -0.79
N LEU A 331 11.76 10.46 -0.69
CA LEU A 331 12.77 11.34 -0.09
C LEU A 331 12.54 11.37 1.42
N ILE A 332 13.27 10.56 2.15
CA ILE A 332 13.18 10.42 3.60
C ILE A 332 14.33 11.18 4.23
N ALA A 333 14.05 12.06 5.19
CA ALA A 333 15.08 12.80 5.90
C ALA A 333 15.99 11.85 6.69
N PRO A 334 17.31 12.06 6.71
CA PRO A 334 18.22 11.20 7.45
C PRO A 334 18.14 11.40 8.98
N GLN A 335 17.57 12.53 9.41
CA GLN A 335 17.41 12.92 10.81
C GLN A 335 16.32 13.96 10.97
N ASP A 336 15.88 14.22 12.20
CA ASP A 336 14.99 15.33 12.54
C ASP A 336 15.71 16.67 12.41
N GLY A 337 14.98 17.76 12.18
CA GLY A 337 15.49 19.13 11.98
C GLY A 337 14.73 19.88 10.89
N VAL A 338 15.29 20.97 10.37
CA VAL A 338 14.65 21.79 9.34
C VAL A 338 15.13 21.36 7.94
N TYR A 339 14.18 20.98 7.09
CA TYR A 339 14.46 20.63 5.69
C TYR A 339 14.88 21.86 4.88
N GLU A 340 16.04 21.79 4.19
CA GLU A 340 16.60 22.88 3.39
C GLU A 340 16.62 22.58 1.88
N GLY A 341 16.34 21.37 1.47
CA GLY A 341 16.32 20.97 0.06
C GLY A 341 17.06 19.67 -0.24
N ILE A 342 17.06 19.30 -1.51
CA ILE A 342 17.73 18.10 -2.02
C ILE A 342 18.86 18.49 -2.98
N SER A 343 19.84 17.60 -3.12
CA SER A 343 20.88 17.67 -4.14
C SER A 343 20.92 16.35 -4.88
N ILE A 344 20.82 16.43 -6.21
CA ILE A 344 20.83 15.27 -7.10
C ILE A 344 22.02 15.45 -8.05
N PRO A 345 22.95 14.49 -8.14
CA PRO A 345 24.04 14.55 -9.12
C PRO A 345 23.53 14.65 -10.55
N PRO A 346 24.21 15.38 -11.45
CA PRO A 346 23.74 15.59 -12.82
C PRO A 346 23.55 14.29 -13.61
N ASP A 347 24.39 13.29 -13.38
CA ASP A 347 24.29 11.96 -14.01
C ASP A 347 23.09 11.15 -13.52
N ILE A 348 22.58 11.43 -12.33
CA ILE A 348 21.33 10.87 -11.81
C ILE A 348 20.12 11.71 -12.24
N GLN A 349 20.25 13.04 -12.22
CA GLN A 349 19.17 13.96 -12.59
C GLN A 349 18.60 13.70 -13.98
N LYS A 350 19.41 13.27 -14.95
CA LYS A 350 18.96 12.93 -16.31
C LYS A 350 17.90 11.81 -16.37
N HIS A 351 17.83 10.95 -15.35
CA HIS A 351 16.86 9.85 -15.25
C HIS A 351 15.54 10.29 -14.60
N VAL A 352 15.52 11.44 -13.90
CA VAL A 352 14.32 11.93 -13.24
C VAL A 352 13.37 12.51 -14.29
N TYR A 353 12.25 11.82 -14.55
CA TYR A 353 11.24 12.30 -15.49
C TYR A 353 10.09 13.05 -14.83
N ALA A 354 9.88 12.83 -13.51
CA ALA A 354 8.91 13.56 -12.71
C ALA A 354 9.31 13.58 -11.24
N SER A 355 8.77 14.52 -10.51
CA SER A 355 8.92 14.61 -9.06
C SER A 355 7.64 15.14 -8.40
N ARG A 356 7.41 14.76 -7.16
CA ARG A 356 6.32 15.28 -6.33
C ARG A 356 6.88 15.65 -4.97
N MET A 357 7.07 16.93 -4.71
CA MET A 357 7.41 17.39 -3.36
C MET A 357 6.14 17.45 -2.51
N VAL A 358 6.23 16.94 -1.30
CA VAL A 358 5.18 16.95 -0.27
C VAL A 358 5.45 18.07 0.72
N GLN A 359 6.73 18.35 1.00
CA GLN A 359 7.17 19.39 1.90
C GLN A 359 8.07 20.39 1.18
N GLU A 360 8.01 21.64 1.60
CA GLU A 360 8.87 22.72 1.09
C GLU A 360 10.05 22.97 2.04
N ALA A 361 11.07 23.66 1.56
CA ALA A 361 12.17 24.11 2.39
C ALA A 361 11.65 24.97 3.56
N GLY A 362 12.18 24.73 4.76
CA GLY A 362 11.68 25.31 5.99
C GLY A 362 10.76 24.38 6.82
N TYR A 363 10.32 23.23 6.25
CA TYR A 363 9.52 22.27 6.98
C TYR A 363 10.30 21.65 8.15
N ALA A 364 9.68 21.66 9.36
CA ALA A 364 10.23 21.02 10.55
C ALA A 364 9.96 19.51 10.54
N VAL A 365 10.99 18.73 10.34
CA VAL A 365 10.96 17.27 10.39
C VAL A 365 11.06 16.84 11.86
N SER A 366 9.99 16.27 12.40
CA SER A 366 9.92 15.76 13.78
C SER A 366 9.84 14.24 13.88
N ASN A 367 9.67 13.57 12.76
CA ASN A 367 9.63 12.10 12.66
C ASN A 367 10.19 11.66 11.30
N HIS A 368 11.53 11.79 11.15
CA HIS A 368 12.21 11.50 9.88
C HIS A 368 11.95 10.08 9.35
N LYS A 369 11.65 9.10 10.23
CA LYS A 369 11.39 7.71 9.80
C LYS A 369 10.01 7.49 9.19
N SER A 370 9.09 8.44 9.32
CA SER A 370 7.69 8.26 8.92
C SER A 370 7.28 9.07 7.70
N ASP A 371 7.72 10.33 7.59
CA ASP A 371 7.13 11.26 6.66
C ASP A 371 8.04 11.51 5.45
N PRO A 372 7.59 11.22 4.23
CA PRO A 372 8.36 11.56 3.05
C PRO A 372 8.29 13.06 2.79
N LEU A 373 9.43 13.65 2.44
CA LEU A 373 9.53 15.04 1.98
C LEU A 373 9.05 15.19 0.53
N GLY A 374 9.08 14.12 -0.23
CA GLY A 374 8.67 14.05 -1.62
C GLY A 374 9.02 12.73 -2.27
N PHE A 375 8.82 12.66 -3.57
CA PHE A 375 9.07 11.49 -4.40
C PHE A 375 9.78 11.90 -5.68
N LEU A 376 10.74 11.10 -6.11
CA LEU A 376 11.36 11.17 -7.43
C LEU A 376 10.92 9.95 -8.23
N PHE A 377 10.58 10.17 -9.50
CA PHE A 377 10.22 9.12 -10.45
C PHE A 377 11.27 9.09 -11.54
N MET A 378 11.85 7.93 -11.78
CA MET A 378 12.99 7.75 -12.66
C MET A 378 12.73 6.69 -13.70
N ARG A 379 13.36 6.86 -14.87
CA ARG A 379 13.35 5.92 -15.97
C ARG A 379 14.78 5.62 -16.38
N PHE A 380 15.03 4.38 -16.73
CA PHE A 380 16.35 3.87 -17.10
C PHE A 380 16.29 3.06 -18.40
N ASP A 381 17.43 2.96 -19.08
CA ASP A 381 17.56 2.19 -20.30
C ASP A 381 17.88 0.71 -20.01
N THR A 382 18.56 0.42 -18.89
CA THR A 382 18.91 -0.95 -18.49
C THR A 382 18.55 -1.22 -17.02
N TYR A 383 18.36 -2.50 -16.70
CA TYR A 383 18.14 -2.95 -15.33
C TYR A 383 19.36 -2.69 -14.44
N GLU A 384 20.56 -2.92 -14.97
CA GLU A 384 21.81 -2.73 -14.24
C GLU A 384 22.02 -1.27 -13.84
N GLU A 385 21.78 -0.32 -14.77
CA GLU A 385 21.86 1.11 -14.48
C GLU A 385 20.84 1.52 -13.40
N MET A 386 19.61 1.02 -13.50
CA MET A 386 18.56 1.24 -12.48
C MET A 386 19.03 0.77 -11.10
N MET A 387 19.51 -0.46 -10.98
CA MET A 387 19.95 -1.03 -9.71
C MET A 387 21.19 -0.33 -9.17
N GLN A 388 22.13 0.05 -10.05
CA GLN A 388 23.30 0.81 -9.65
C GLN A 388 22.92 2.14 -9.01
N ILE A 389 22.04 2.92 -9.66
CA ILE A 389 21.66 4.25 -9.19
C ILE A 389 20.72 4.17 -7.97
N MET A 390 19.68 3.34 -8.05
CA MET A 390 18.64 3.32 -7.04
C MET A 390 19.06 2.61 -5.74
N VAL A 391 19.96 1.64 -5.84
CA VAL A 391 20.36 0.80 -4.70
C VAL A 391 21.80 1.04 -4.27
N GLN A 392 22.79 0.86 -5.18
CA GLN A 392 24.19 0.95 -4.81
C GLN A 392 24.63 2.40 -4.53
N ARG A 393 24.07 3.35 -5.25
CA ARG A 393 24.32 4.79 -5.12
C ARG A 393 23.19 5.54 -4.40
N TYR A 394 22.40 4.83 -3.56
CA TYR A 394 21.31 5.46 -2.81
C TYR A 394 21.73 6.72 -2.06
N GLY A 395 22.93 6.76 -1.47
CA GLY A 395 23.47 7.89 -0.71
C GLY A 395 23.83 9.12 -1.54
N ASP A 396 23.92 9.02 -2.89
CA ASP A 396 24.35 10.13 -3.75
C ASP A 396 23.28 11.24 -3.88
N ILE A 397 22.00 10.87 -3.78
CA ILE A 397 20.92 11.86 -3.65
C ILE A 397 20.85 12.27 -2.18
N THR A 398 21.26 13.50 -1.88
CA THR A 398 21.35 13.97 -0.50
C THR A 398 20.21 14.92 -0.14
N ILE A 399 19.71 14.77 1.09
CA ILE A 399 18.70 15.63 1.68
C ILE A 399 19.37 16.46 2.76
N ARG A 400 19.31 17.79 2.60
CA ARG A 400 19.91 18.72 3.55
C ARG A 400 18.94 19.02 4.68
N ILE A 401 19.38 18.71 5.89
CA ILE A 401 18.66 18.99 7.14
C ILE A 401 19.56 19.83 8.03
N ARG A 402 19.08 21.02 8.38
CA ARG A 402 19.72 21.85 9.41
C ARG A 402 19.21 21.39 10.77
N LYS A 403 20.14 21.08 11.69
CA LYS A 403 19.79 20.79 13.08
C LYS A 403 19.26 22.05 13.73
N ASP A 404 18.18 21.94 14.47
CA ASP A 404 17.80 23.00 15.39
C ASP A 404 18.88 23.10 16.48
N ALA A 405 19.30 24.34 16.76
CA ALA A 405 20.38 24.63 17.72
C ALA A 405 19.93 24.39 19.16
#